data_51d100df8f54ab5c88a421c4f9f8118b
#
_entry.id   51d100df8f54ab5c88a421c4f9f8118b
#
_cell.length_a   1.000
_cell.length_b   1.000
_cell.length_c   1.000
_cell.angle_alpha   90.00
_cell.angle_beta   90.00
_cell.angle_gamma   90.00
#
_symmetry.space_group_name_H-M   'P 1'
#
loop_
_entity.id
_entity.type
_entity.pdbx_description
1 polymer ?
#
loop_
_entity_poly.entity_id
_entity_poly.type
_entity_poly.pdbx_seq_one_letter_code
_entity_poly.pdbx_strand_id
1 'polypeptide(L)'
;MDSVIPSAPAKSTKVDFDWADPFGLENQLSSEDRLVRDTAKAYAEDKLAPRVIEAFREEKTDIAIFSEMGELGLLGITVDEKYGGVGASHVTYGLVAREIEKIDSGYRSMLSVQSSLVMHPIETFGSEEQKQTYLPRLATGELIGCFGLTEADAGSDPGAMRTVARKTASGFSLTGSKMWISNAPIADLFVIWAKSEAHDGKIKGFLVEKGTAGLNADVRKGKLSLRASTTGSISLDDVQVGEDALLPHVEGLKGPFSCLNKARYGISWGTLGAAEFCWHAARSYTLERKQFNRPLAANQLIQLKLADMQTEIGIGLQSVLQVGRLLDEGACAPELISLVKRNSCGKALEIARKARDMHGGNGISEDYHVMRHLMNLETVNTYEGTHDVHALILGRAQTGLQSFTGALPNL
;
A
#
# COMPACT_ATOMS: atom_id res chain seq x y z
N MET A 1 9.39 -72.98 -13.76
CA MET A 1 8.18 -72.10 -13.77
C MET A 1 8.22 -71.30 -12.49
N ASP A 2 8.88 -70.16 -12.57
CA ASP A 2 9.02 -69.25 -11.43
C ASP A 2 7.77 -68.39 -11.33
N SER A 3 7.05 -68.56 -10.24
CA SER A 3 5.87 -67.74 -9.92
C SER A 3 6.30 -66.34 -9.48
N VAL A 4 6.07 -65.36 -10.35
CA VAL A 4 6.19 -63.95 -10.01
C VAL A 4 5.05 -63.56 -9.07
N ILE A 5 5.40 -63.32 -7.80
CA ILE A 5 4.47 -62.75 -6.82
C ILE A 5 4.28 -61.27 -7.18
N PRO A 6 3.06 -60.76 -7.43
CA PRO A 6 2.87 -59.32 -7.66
C PRO A 6 3.18 -58.56 -6.36
N SER A 7 4.04 -57.55 -6.46
CA SER A 7 4.31 -56.63 -5.37
C SER A 7 3.03 -55.87 -5.00
N ALA A 8 2.75 -55.78 -3.70
CA ALA A 8 1.61 -55.02 -3.20
C ALA A 8 1.67 -53.54 -3.67
N PRO A 9 0.55 -52.89 -4.03
CA PRO A 9 0.56 -51.54 -4.48
C PRO A 9 1.06 -50.65 -3.34
N ALA A 10 1.98 -49.74 -3.67
CA ALA A 10 2.49 -48.73 -2.75
C ALA A 10 1.32 -47.99 -2.11
N LYS A 11 1.30 -47.87 -0.79
CA LYS A 11 0.30 -47.08 -0.06
C LYS A 11 0.36 -45.69 -0.60
N SER A 12 -0.74 -45.22 -1.24
CA SER A 12 -0.94 -43.84 -1.58
C SER A 12 -0.90 -43.04 -0.27
N THR A 13 0.16 -42.29 -0.04
CA THR A 13 0.21 -41.31 1.03
C THR A 13 -0.79 -40.18 0.64
N LYS A 14 -1.96 -40.19 1.26
CA LYS A 14 -2.96 -39.11 1.09
C LYS A 14 -2.28 -37.81 1.52
N VAL A 15 -2.13 -36.89 0.59
CA VAL A 15 -1.64 -35.53 0.91
C VAL A 15 -2.78 -34.79 1.60
N ASP A 16 -2.56 -34.31 2.82
CA ASP A 16 -3.52 -33.52 3.56
C ASP A 16 -3.60 -32.11 2.96
N PHE A 17 -4.83 -31.59 2.82
CA PHE A 17 -5.09 -30.25 2.33
C PHE A 17 -4.94 -29.22 3.48
N ASP A 18 -3.95 -28.36 3.40
CA ASP A 18 -3.83 -27.21 4.28
C ASP A 18 -4.73 -26.09 3.77
N TRP A 19 -5.87 -25.92 4.42
CA TRP A 19 -6.85 -24.89 4.03
C TRP A 19 -6.36 -23.48 4.36
N ALA A 20 -5.43 -23.29 5.31
CA ALA A 20 -4.90 -21.97 5.68
C ALA A 20 -3.83 -21.47 4.69
N ASP A 21 -3.07 -22.39 4.10
CA ASP A 21 -2.05 -22.11 3.09
C ASP A 21 -2.13 -23.10 1.92
N PRO A 22 -3.20 -23.02 1.09
CA PRO A 22 -3.51 -24.02 0.08
C PRO A 22 -2.46 -24.16 -1.02
N PHE A 23 -1.63 -23.15 -1.23
CA PHE A 23 -0.55 -23.13 -2.23
C PHE A 23 0.84 -23.26 -1.61
N GLY A 24 0.95 -23.43 -0.29
CA GLY A 24 2.23 -23.56 0.40
C GLY A 24 3.09 -22.31 0.26
N LEU A 25 2.52 -21.12 0.44
CA LEU A 25 3.24 -19.85 0.41
C LEU A 25 4.43 -19.88 1.39
N GLU A 26 4.20 -20.39 2.59
CA GLU A 26 5.22 -20.50 3.64
C GLU A 26 6.47 -21.23 3.18
N ASN A 27 6.32 -22.30 2.38
CA ASN A 27 7.43 -23.08 1.86
C ASN A 27 8.19 -22.40 0.71
N GLN A 28 7.64 -21.31 0.16
CA GLN A 28 8.22 -20.56 -0.95
C GLN A 28 9.03 -19.34 -0.50
N LEU A 29 9.02 -19.04 0.80
CA LEU A 29 9.71 -17.91 1.42
C LEU A 29 11.11 -18.34 1.89
N SER A 30 12.07 -17.41 1.78
CA SER A 30 13.40 -17.58 2.39
C SER A 30 13.32 -17.53 3.92
N SER A 31 14.38 -17.92 4.60
CA SER A 31 14.48 -17.77 6.07
C SER A 31 14.46 -16.30 6.50
N GLU A 32 15.04 -15.42 5.69
CA GLU A 32 15.05 -13.97 5.91
C GLU A 32 13.67 -13.37 5.74
N ASP A 33 12.96 -13.69 4.65
CA ASP A 33 11.56 -13.26 4.44
C ASP A 33 10.68 -13.62 5.63
N ARG A 34 10.81 -14.85 6.12
CA ARG A 34 10.04 -15.32 7.28
C ARG A 34 10.38 -14.54 8.55
N LEU A 35 11.67 -14.30 8.82
CA LEU A 35 12.13 -13.59 10.00
C LEU A 35 11.56 -12.16 10.04
N VAL A 36 11.67 -11.42 8.93
CA VAL A 36 11.17 -10.05 8.84
C VAL A 36 9.65 -10.01 8.92
N ARG A 37 8.95 -10.92 8.24
CA ARG A 37 7.49 -11.08 8.36
C ARG A 37 7.06 -11.36 9.79
N ASP A 38 7.70 -12.29 10.50
CA ASP A 38 7.35 -12.65 11.87
C ASP A 38 7.59 -11.49 12.84
N THR A 39 8.63 -10.69 12.62
CA THR A 39 8.88 -9.44 13.34
C THR A 39 7.74 -8.44 13.11
N ALA A 40 7.34 -8.23 11.86
CA ALA A 40 6.24 -7.34 11.52
C ALA A 40 4.91 -7.82 12.10
N LYS A 41 4.66 -9.14 12.06
CA LYS A 41 3.46 -9.76 12.66
C LYS A 41 3.40 -9.53 14.16
N ALA A 42 4.47 -9.85 14.89
CA ALA A 42 4.53 -9.65 16.35
C ALA A 42 4.30 -8.18 16.71
N TYR A 43 4.96 -7.25 16.01
CA TYR A 43 4.74 -5.82 16.20
C TYR A 43 3.28 -5.41 15.93
N ALA A 44 2.71 -5.87 14.85
CA ALA A 44 1.33 -5.56 14.47
C ALA A 44 0.32 -6.06 15.53
N GLU A 45 0.46 -7.30 15.98
CA GLU A 45 -0.42 -7.92 16.98
C GLU A 45 -0.24 -7.29 18.37
N ASP A 46 1.01 -7.08 18.82
CA ASP A 46 1.30 -6.64 20.19
C ASP A 46 1.18 -5.11 20.38
N LYS A 47 1.48 -4.33 19.34
CA LYS A 47 1.57 -2.87 19.45
C LYS A 47 0.48 -2.12 18.67
N LEU A 48 0.16 -2.54 17.44
CA LEU A 48 -0.81 -1.82 16.62
C LEU A 48 -2.26 -2.21 16.93
N ALA A 49 -2.54 -3.51 17.09
CA ALA A 49 -3.90 -3.99 17.34
C ALA A 49 -4.55 -3.37 18.59
N PRO A 50 -3.87 -3.21 19.74
CA PRO A 50 -4.46 -2.58 20.91
C PRO A 50 -4.84 -1.10 20.74
N ARG A 51 -4.17 -0.39 19.81
CA ARG A 51 -4.37 1.06 19.59
C ARG A 51 -5.44 1.38 18.55
N VAL A 52 -5.78 0.41 17.68
CA VAL A 52 -6.49 0.69 16.42
C VAL A 52 -7.91 1.22 16.59
N ILE A 53 -8.65 0.71 17.58
CA ILE A 53 -10.05 1.11 17.81
C ILE A 53 -10.11 2.60 18.22
N GLU A 54 -9.27 3.00 19.18
CA GLU A 54 -9.21 4.39 19.63
C GLU A 54 -8.72 5.31 18.50
N ALA A 55 -7.63 4.93 17.81
CA ALA A 55 -7.09 5.69 16.68
C ALA A 55 -8.15 5.90 15.58
N PHE A 56 -8.93 4.87 15.26
CA PHE A 56 -10.01 4.96 14.27
C PHE A 56 -11.17 5.85 14.74
N ARG A 57 -11.58 5.73 16.01
CA ARG A 57 -12.64 6.54 16.63
C ARG A 57 -12.28 8.03 16.62
N GLU A 58 -11.08 8.35 17.09
CA GLU A 58 -10.59 9.73 17.30
C GLU A 58 -10.02 10.38 16.03
N GLU A 59 -9.92 9.66 14.92
CA GLU A 59 -9.21 10.11 13.70
C GLU A 59 -7.78 10.57 14.02
N LYS A 60 -7.06 9.80 14.82
CA LYS A 60 -5.77 10.18 15.37
C LYS A 60 -4.69 9.19 14.98
N THR A 61 -3.55 9.72 14.54
CA THR A 61 -2.32 8.93 14.34
C THR A 61 -1.41 9.07 15.55
N ASP A 62 -0.96 7.95 16.09
CA ASP A 62 0.13 7.92 17.05
C ASP A 62 1.45 8.01 16.29
N ILE A 63 2.16 9.14 16.43
CA ILE A 63 3.42 9.40 15.72
C ILE A 63 4.55 8.48 16.17
N ALA A 64 4.47 7.92 17.41
CA ALA A 64 5.46 6.97 17.91
C ALA A 64 5.57 5.71 17.03
N ILE A 65 4.53 5.37 16.26
CA ILE A 65 4.54 4.25 15.32
C ILE A 65 5.68 4.34 14.29
N PHE A 66 6.06 5.56 13.89
CA PHE A 66 7.17 5.72 12.93
C PHE A 66 8.52 5.34 13.52
N SER A 67 8.84 5.80 14.73
CA SER A 67 10.08 5.42 15.41
C SER A 67 10.07 3.93 15.80
N GLU A 68 8.94 3.39 16.26
CA GLU A 68 8.79 1.96 16.56
C GLU A 68 9.05 1.09 15.32
N MET A 69 8.47 1.45 14.17
CA MET A 69 8.72 0.76 12.90
C MET A 69 10.18 0.94 12.44
N GLY A 70 10.76 2.12 12.64
CA GLY A 70 12.16 2.40 12.31
C GLY A 70 13.13 1.55 13.12
N GLU A 71 12.93 1.42 14.44
CA GLU A 71 13.74 0.58 15.33
C GLU A 71 13.73 -0.90 14.92
N LEU A 72 12.63 -1.36 14.32
CA LEU A 72 12.46 -2.73 13.84
C LEU A 72 12.92 -2.91 12.39
N GLY A 73 13.43 -1.87 11.72
CA GLY A 73 13.83 -1.92 10.30
C GLY A 73 12.65 -2.11 9.34
N LEU A 74 11.43 -1.75 9.74
CA LEU A 74 10.23 -1.89 8.90
C LEU A 74 10.01 -0.68 7.98
N LEU A 75 10.75 0.42 8.15
CA LEU A 75 10.78 1.57 7.24
C LEU A 75 11.96 1.44 6.28
N GLY A 76 11.74 1.74 4.99
CA GLY A 76 12.81 1.67 4.00
C GLY A 76 13.35 0.27 3.74
N ILE A 77 12.52 -0.77 3.83
CA ILE A 77 12.91 -2.20 3.68
C ILE A 77 13.73 -2.44 2.41
N THR A 78 13.37 -1.83 1.28
CA THR A 78 14.05 -2.00 -0.01
C THR A 78 15.06 -0.89 -0.32
N VAL A 79 15.35 0.01 0.62
CA VAL A 79 16.36 1.06 0.48
C VAL A 79 17.73 0.47 0.81
N ASP A 80 18.74 0.89 0.07
CA ASP A 80 20.13 0.42 0.23
C ASP A 80 20.63 0.65 1.67
N GLU A 81 21.32 -0.33 2.22
CA GLU A 81 21.89 -0.30 3.58
C GLU A 81 22.80 0.90 3.81
N LYS A 82 23.53 1.37 2.80
CA LYS A 82 24.41 2.55 2.88
C LYS A 82 23.69 3.85 3.24
N TYR A 83 22.34 3.86 3.06
CA TYR A 83 21.48 4.98 3.42
C TYR A 83 20.57 4.67 4.62
N GLY A 84 20.88 3.62 5.38
CA GLY A 84 20.15 3.24 6.58
C GLY A 84 18.90 2.38 6.31
N GLY A 85 18.66 1.94 5.08
CA GLY A 85 17.64 0.96 4.74
C GLY A 85 18.08 -0.46 5.10
N VAL A 86 17.25 -1.44 4.76
CA VAL A 86 17.52 -2.87 5.03
C VAL A 86 18.09 -3.58 3.80
N GLY A 87 17.89 -3.04 2.59
CA GLY A 87 18.34 -3.66 1.35
C GLY A 87 17.62 -4.98 1.03
N ALA A 88 16.47 -5.25 1.64
CA ALA A 88 15.73 -6.49 1.46
C ALA A 88 14.89 -6.50 0.17
N SER A 89 14.36 -7.67 -0.17
CA SER A 89 13.60 -7.92 -1.40
C SER A 89 12.23 -7.20 -1.42
N HIS A 90 11.65 -7.05 -2.61
CA HIS A 90 10.26 -6.60 -2.74
C HIS A 90 9.28 -7.60 -2.12
N VAL A 91 9.59 -8.89 -2.15
CA VAL A 91 8.78 -9.92 -1.47
C VAL A 91 8.72 -9.64 0.03
N THR A 92 9.87 -9.38 0.68
CA THR A 92 9.94 -9.01 2.09
C THR A 92 9.10 -7.77 2.41
N TYR A 93 9.20 -6.70 1.58
CA TYR A 93 8.36 -5.51 1.73
C TYR A 93 6.86 -5.83 1.63
N GLY A 94 6.48 -6.68 0.68
CA GLY A 94 5.10 -7.13 0.52
C GLY A 94 4.58 -7.89 1.75
N LEU A 95 5.37 -8.79 2.30
CA LEU A 95 5.03 -9.55 3.51
C LEU A 95 4.82 -8.64 4.72
N VAL A 96 5.68 -7.64 4.92
CA VAL A 96 5.50 -6.63 5.98
C VAL A 96 4.21 -5.86 5.78
N ALA A 97 3.93 -5.38 4.55
CA ALA A 97 2.69 -4.67 4.24
C ALA A 97 1.45 -5.53 4.56
N ARG A 98 1.50 -6.84 4.26
CA ARG A 98 0.43 -7.81 4.57
C ARG A 98 0.16 -7.92 6.07
N GLU A 99 1.19 -8.09 6.89
CA GLU A 99 1.01 -8.25 8.34
C GLU A 99 0.51 -6.95 9.01
N ILE A 100 1.00 -5.79 8.59
CA ILE A 100 0.52 -4.50 9.11
C ILE A 100 -0.94 -4.24 8.70
N GLU A 101 -1.33 -4.52 7.45
CA GLU A 101 -2.70 -4.26 6.97
C GLU A 101 -3.73 -5.26 7.50
N LYS A 102 -3.33 -6.43 8.01
CA LYS A 102 -4.20 -7.29 8.82
C LYS A 102 -4.79 -6.54 10.02
N ILE A 103 -4.06 -5.56 10.54
CA ILE A 103 -4.56 -4.71 11.62
C ILE A 103 -5.34 -3.53 11.06
N ASP A 104 -4.72 -2.71 10.19
CA ASP A 104 -5.40 -1.54 9.60
C ASP A 104 -4.70 -1.03 8.33
N SER A 105 -5.52 -0.73 7.30
CA SER A 105 -5.00 -0.13 6.06
C SER A 105 -4.40 1.27 6.28
N GLY A 106 -4.81 2.00 7.32
CA GLY A 106 -4.22 3.30 7.69
C GLY A 106 -2.78 3.14 8.12
N TYR A 107 -2.48 2.17 8.97
CA TYR A 107 -1.11 1.88 9.42
C TYR A 107 -0.21 1.40 8.26
N ARG A 108 -0.73 0.53 7.38
CA ARG A 108 0.02 0.16 6.18
C ARG A 108 0.25 1.37 5.26
N SER A 109 -0.71 2.30 5.15
CA SER A 109 -0.52 3.53 4.38
C SER A 109 0.60 4.40 4.94
N MET A 110 0.73 4.52 6.26
CA MET A 110 1.84 5.24 6.90
C MET A 110 3.20 4.66 6.49
N LEU A 111 3.37 3.33 6.62
CA LEU A 111 4.56 2.60 6.19
C LEU A 111 4.85 2.80 4.69
N SER A 112 3.82 2.69 3.85
CA SER A 112 3.96 2.80 2.39
C SER A 112 4.32 4.22 1.95
N VAL A 113 3.70 5.26 2.52
CA VAL A 113 4.04 6.65 2.23
C VAL A 113 5.48 6.93 2.58
N GLN A 114 5.92 6.55 3.78
CA GLN A 114 7.30 6.74 4.22
C GLN A 114 8.29 6.04 3.29
N SER A 115 8.12 4.74 3.06
CA SER A 115 9.08 3.91 2.33
C SER A 115 9.02 4.09 0.81
N SER A 116 7.80 4.07 0.21
CA SER A 116 7.63 4.02 -1.23
C SER A 116 7.42 5.38 -1.89
N LEU A 117 6.85 6.35 -1.16
CA LEU A 117 6.50 7.66 -1.73
C LEU A 117 7.44 8.79 -1.27
N VAL A 118 8.20 8.59 -0.19
CA VAL A 118 9.17 9.57 0.32
C VAL A 118 10.60 9.08 0.16
N MET A 119 10.97 7.93 0.73
CA MET A 119 12.35 7.43 0.65
C MET A 119 12.71 7.02 -0.78
N HIS A 120 11.83 6.31 -1.49
CA HIS A 120 12.11 5.87 -2.86
C HIS A 120 12.42 7.01 -3.84
N PRO A 121 11.65 8.12 -3.94
CA PRO A 121 12.03 9.20 -4.84
C PRO A 121 13.34 9.88 -4.45
N ILE A 122 13.69 9.98 -3.17
CA ILE A 122 14.97 10.50 -2.71
C ILE A 122 16.10 9.56 -3.15
N GLU A 123 15.96 8.26 -2.91
CA GLU A 123 16.94 7.25 -3.31
C GLU A 123 17.16 7.22 -4.84
N THR A 124 16.07 7.29 -5.60
CA THR A 124 16.12 7.10 -7.06
C THR A 124 16.50 8.40 -7.79
N PHE A 125 15.98 9.54 -7.34
CA PHE A 125 16.06 10.80 -8.07
C PHE A 125 16.81 11.91 -7.34
N GLY A 126 17.20 11.70 -6.10
CA GLY A 126 17.94 12.65 -5.29
C GLY A 126 19.42 12.73 -5.63
N SER A 127 20.04 13.85 -5.28
CA SER A 127 21.49 13.96 -5.23
C SER A 127 22.06 13.09 -4.11
N GLU A 128 23.36 12.82 -4.15
CA GLU A 128 24.02 12.06 -3.07
C GLU A 128 23.88 12.75 -1.72
N GLU A 129 23.96 14.09 -1.70
CA GLU A 129 23.77 14.89 -0.50
C GLU A 129 22.35 14.75 0.07
N GLN A 130 21.32 14.81 -0.78
CA GLN A 130 19.94 14.58 -0.35
C GLN A 130 19.74 13.18 0.22
N LYS A 131 20.33 12.15 -0.41
CA LYS A 131 20.25 10.76 0.08
C LYS A 131 20.88 10.63 1.47
N GLN A 132 22.09 11.13 1.65
CA GLN A 132 22.81 11.08 2.93
C GLN A 132 22.11 11.89 4.03
N THR A 133 21.49 13.00 3.69
CA THR A 133 20.81 13.88 4.65
C THR A 133 19.50 13.30 5.15
N TYR A 134 18.68 12.76 4.24
CA TYR A 134 17.28 12.43 4.57
C TYR A 134 17.03 10.94 4.80
N LEU A 135 17.64 10.04 4.01
CA LEU A 135 17.27 8.62 4.05
C LEU A 135 17.51 7.96 5.41
N PRO A 136 18.67 8.16 6.08
CA PRO A 136 18.90 7.54 7.39
C PRO A 136 17.88 7.96 8.45
N ARG A 137 17.52 9.26 8.46
CA ARG A 137 16.58 9.83 9.41
C ARG A 137 15.13 9.40 9.13
N LEU A 138 14.79 9.19 7.84
CA LEU A 138 13.49 8.64 7.44
C LEU A 138 13.40 7.15 7.76
N ALA A 139 14.48 6.38 7.62
CA ALA A 139 14.54 4.96 7.92
C ALA A 139 14.35 4.68 9.42
N THR A 140 14.89 5.53 10.30
CA THR A 140 14.69 5.43 11.75
C THR A 140 13.35 5.98 12.23
N GLY A 141 12.57 6.64 11.35
CA GLY A 141 11.33 7.32 11.74
C GLY A 141 11.56 8.64 12.52
N GLU A 142 12.80 9.14 12.59
CA GLU A 142 13.11 10.47 13.15
C GLU A 142 12.43 11.58 12.35
N LEU A 143 12.40 11.44 11.02
CA LEU A 143 11.65 12.29 10.12
C LEU A 143 10.44 11.55 9.58
N ILE A 144 9.31 12.23 9.54
CA ILE A 144 8.09 11.77 8.89
C ILE A 144 7.93 12.50 7.56
N GLY A 145 7.70 11.75 6.48
CA GLY A 145 7.52 12.32 5.17
C GLY A 145 6.08 12.24 4.65
N CYS A 146 5.78 13.11 3.68
CA CYS A 146 4.54 13.04 2.91
C CYS A 146 4.79 13.28 1.41
N PHE A 147 3.79 12.90 0.58
CA PHE A 147 3.90 12.90 -0.87
C PHE A 147 2.80 13.78 -1.50
N GLY A 148 3.16 14.99 -1.85
CA GLY A 148 2.26 16.02 -2.38
C GLY A 148 2.13 15.95 -3.91
N LEU A 149 1.34 15.01 -4.44
CA LEU A 149 1.04 14.89 -5.87
C LEU A 149 -0.37 15.38 -6.21
N THR A 150 -1.39 14.77 -5.61
CA THR A 150 -2.80 14.97 -5.92
C THR A 150 -3.29 16.39 -5.58
N GLU A 151 -4.10 16.96 -6.47
CA GLU A 151 -4.81 18.22 -6.27
C GLU A 151 -6.33 18.00 -6.33
N ALA A 152 -7.13 18.97 -5.87
CA ALA A 152 -8.59 18.86 -5.86
C ALA A 152 -9.17 18.54 -7.24
N ASP A 153 -8.60 19.15 -8.29
CA ASP A 153 -9.04 19.01 -9.68
C ASP A 153 -8.15 18.06 -10.52
N ALA A 154 -7.11 17.46 -9.92
CA ALA A 154 -6.13 16.62 -10.60
C ALA A 154 -5.81 15.36 -9.76
N GLY A 155 -6.75 14.41 -9.72
CA GLY A 155 -6.62 13.12 -9.06
C GLY A 155 -6.15 12.02 -10.01
N SER A 156 -7.06 11.45 -10.80
CA SER A 156 -6.74 10.40 -11.79
C SER A 156 -5.88 10.89 -12.94
N ASP A 157 -5.87 12.20 -13.21
CA ASP A 157 -4.98 12.88 -14.16
C ASP A 157 -4.01 13.82 -13.43
N PRO A 158 -2.93 13.32 -12.83
CA PRO A 158 -1.95 14.17 -12.14
C PRO A 158 -1.18 15.08 -13.09
N GLY A 159 -1.18 14.81 -14.41
CA GLY A 159 -0.62 15.70 -15.43
C GLY A 159 -1.32 17.04 -15.54
N ALA A 160 -2.59 17.09 -15.13
CA ALA A 160 -3.37 18.33 -15.10
C ALA A 160 -3.10 19.22 -13.87
N MET A 161 -2.17 18.86 -12.99
CA MET A 161 -1.84 19.65 -11.79
C MET A 161 -1.56 21.12 -12.12
N ARG A 162 -1.92 22.01 -11.19
CA ARG A 162 -1.74 23.46 -11.29
C ARG A 162 -0.61 23.99 -10.44
N THR A 163 -0.11 23.23 -9.47
CA THR A 163 1.06 23.62 -8.66
C THR A 163 2.24 23.88 -9.58
N VAL A 164 2.87 25.05 -9.42
CA VAL A 164 3.97 25.53 -10.27
C VAL A 164 5.19 25.85 -9.43
N ALA A 165 6.37 25.58 -10.00
CA ALA A 165 7.67 25.97 -9.49
C ALA A 165 8.29 27.00 -10.45
N ARG A 166 8.44 28.26 -9.98
CA ARG A 166 9.07 29.34 -10.73
C ARG A 166 10.53 29.48 -10.33
N LYS A 167 11.39 29.72 -11.31
CA LYS A 167 12.80 30.00 -11.06
C LYS A 167 12.97 31.35 -10.37
N THR A 168 13.80 31.39 -9.31
CA THR A 168 14.22 32.61 -8.63
C THR A 168 15.75 32.77 -8.69
N ALA A 169 16.28 33.85 -8.16
CA ALA A 169 17.73 34.08 -8.12
C ALA A 169 18.46 33.05 -7.21
N SER A 170 17.78 32.52 -6.19
CA SER A 170 18.36 31.59 -5.18
C SER A 170 17.85 30.15 -5.28
N GLY A 171 16.95 29.86 -6.22
CA GLY A 171 16.34 28.53 -6.32
C GLY A 171 14.99 28.57 -7.01
N PHE A 172 13.94 28.20 -6.27
CA PHE A 172 12.57 28.12 -6.79
C PHE A 172 11.55 28.70 -5.81
N SER A 173 10.44 29.20 -6.36
CA SER A 173 9.23 29.57 -5.64
C SER A 173 8.13 28.58 -6.01
N LEU A 174 7.53 27.92 -5.02
CA LEU A 174 6.44 26.96 -5.21
C LEU A 174 5.10 27.61 -4.85
N THR A 175 4.12 27.53 -5.76
CA THR A 175 2.76 28.05 -5.54
C THR A 175 1.73 27.03 -6.00
N GLY A 176 0.72 26.74 -5.15
CA GLY A 176 -0.36 25.80 -5.44
C GLY A 176 -0.95 25.16 -4.21
N SER A 177 -1.65 24.04 -4.40
CA SER A 177 -2.25 23.29 -3.29
C SER A 177 -2.27 21.79 -3.59
N LYS A 178 -2.22 20.98 -2.53
CA LYS A 178 -2.34 19.51 -2.61
C LYS A 178 -3.46 19.04 -1.69
N MET A 179 -4.12 17.96 -2.07
CA MET A 179 -5.27 17.41 -1.35
C MET A 179 -5.14 15.90 -1.15
N TRP A 180 -5.73 15.40 -0.07
CA TRP A 180 -5.70 13.98 0.29
C TRP A 180 -4.29 13.45 0.59
N ILE A 181 -3.45 14.28 1.21
CA ILE A 181 -2.05 13.92 1.46
C ILE A 181 -1.92 13.26 2.83
N SER A 182 -1.66 11.96 2.82
CA SER A 182 -1.36 11.20 4.03
C SER A 182 -0.11 11.75 4.71
N ASN A 183 -0.14 11.79 6.03
CA ASN A 183 0.91 12.32 6.91
C ASN A 183 1.14 13.84 6.83
N ALA A 184 0.59 14.60 5.88
CA ALA A 184 0.92 16.01 5.70
C ALA A 184 0.86 16.85 6.99
N PRO A 185 -0.16 16.70 7.87
CA PRO A 185 -0.23 17.50 9.11
C PRO A 185 0.86 17.19 10.14
N ILE A 186 1.50 16.03 10.03
CA ILE A 186 2.54 15.56 10.96
C ILE A 186 3.92 15.44 10.30
N ALA A 187 4.00 15.74 8.98
CA ALA A 187 5.24 15.58 8.21
C ALA A 187 6.29 16.62 8.58
N ASP A 188 7.54 16.19 8.59
CA ASP A 188 8.73 17.03 8.72
C ASP A 188 9.35 17.31 7.35
N LEU A 189 9.13 16.40 6.36
CA LEU A 189 9.61 16.49 4.99
C LEU A 189 8.48 16.29 3.99
N PHE A 190 8.36 17.20 3.03
CA PHE A 190 7.32 17.20 2.00
C PHE A 190 7.94 16.96 0.62
N VAL A 191 7.60 15.87 -0.05
CA VAL A 191 7.94 15.65 -1.45
C VAL A 191 6.84 16.29 -2.30
N ILE A 192 7.10 17.49 -2.83
CA ILE A 192 6.12 18.27 -3.60
C ILE A 192 6.38 18.13 -5.10
N TRP A 193 5.36 17.65 -5.83
CA TRP A 193 5.39 17.58 -7.28
C TRP A 193 4.75 18.83 -7.89
N ALA A 194 5.50 19.50 -8.80
CA ALA A 194 5.08 20.74 -9.42
C ALA A 194 5.53 20.82 -10.87
N LYS A 195 4.79 21.57 -11.71
CA LYS A 195 5.22 21.97 -13.05
C LYS A 195 6.31 23.02 -12.92
N SER A 196 7.49 22.76 -13.44
CA SER A 196 8.62 23.67 -13.37
C SER A 196 8.76 24.52 -14.64
N GLU A 197 8.62 25.84 -14.51
CA GLU A 197 8.79 26.78 -15.63
C GLU A 197 10.22 26.72 -16.19
N ALA A 198 11.23 26.55 -15.35
CA ALA A 198 12.63 26.41 -15.76
C ALA A 198 12.93 25.11 -16.55
N HIS A 199 11.98 24.17 -16.59
CA HIS A 199 12.12 22.90 -17.27
C HIS A 199 10.96 22.67 -18.26
N ASP A 200 10.56 23.71 -18.99
CA ASP A 200 9.52 23.68 -20.04
C ASP A 200 8.17 23.14 -19.56
N GLY A 201 7.80 23.43 -18.31
CA GLY A 201 6.55 22.95 -17.71
C GLY A 201 6.55 21.46 -17.33
N LYS A 202 7.68 20.77 -17.44
CA LYS A 202 7.80 19.37 -16.98
C LYS A 202 7.61 19.28 -15.47
N ILE A 203 7.00 18.20 -15.04
CA ILE A 203 6.82 17.91 -13.60
C ILE A 203 8.16 17.53 -12.99
N LYS A 204 8.48 18.19 -11.89
CA LYS A 204 9.67 17.97 -11.06
C LYS A 204 9.26 17.73 -9.62
N GLY A 205 10.11 17.07 -8.84
CA GLY A 205 9.94 16.85 -7.41
C GLY A 205 10.81 17.83 -6.62
N PHE A 206 10.28 18.33 -5.51
CA PHE A 206 10.96 19.26 -4.61
C PHE A 206 10.85 18.75 -3.18
N LEU A 207 11.96 18.77 -2.43
CA LEU A 207 12.00 18.47 -1.01
C LEU A 207 11.81 19.78 -0.25
N VAL A 208 10.73 19.87 0.53
CA VAL A 208 10.41 21.06 1.34
C VAL A 208 10.33 20.64 2.80
N GLU A 209 11.09 21.32 3.66
CA GLU A 209 11.07 21.03 5.09
C GLU A 209 9.93 21.75 5.79
N LYS A 210 9.47 21.15 6.90
CA LYS A 210 8.50 21.76 7.81
C LYS A 210 8.98 23.11 8.31
N GLY A 211 8.06 24.06 8.40
CA GLY A 211 8.36 25.41 8.88
C GLY A 211 8.88 26.36 7.80
N THR A 212 9.06 25.89 6.54
CA THR A 212 9.34 26.79 5.42
C THR A 212 8.19 27.79 5.26
N ALA A 213 8.53 29.08 5.18
CA ALA A 213 7.53 30.15 5.09
C ALA A 213 6.61 29.95 3.86
N GLY A 214 5.31 30.13 4.04
CA GLY A 214 4.29 29.91 3.00
C GLY A 214 3.80 28.48 2.86
N LEU A 215 4.45 27.47 3.51
CA LEU A 215 3.98 26.09 3.58
C LEU A 215 3.02 25.94 4.75
N ASN A 216 1.78 25.49 4.49
CA ASN A 216 0.84 25.08 5.53
C ASN A 216 0.24 23.69 5.19
N ALA A 217 0.01 22.90 6.24
CA ALA A 217 -0.56 21.56 6.12
C ALA A 217 -1.67 21.37 7.15
N ASP A 218 -2.92 21.41 6.71
CA ASP A 218 -4.10 21.35 7.56
C ASP A 218 -4.67 19.93 7.61
N VAL A 219 -5.13 19.52 8.80
CA VAL A 219 -5.79 18.21 9.02
C VAL A 219 -7.14 18.20 8.32
N ARG A 220 -7.41 17.13 7.56
CA ARG A 220 -8.73 16.86 7.02
C ARG A 220 -9.50 15.90 7.92
N LYS A 221 -10.48 16.41 8.63
CA LYS A 221 -11.39 15.65 9.50
C LYS A 221 -12.62 15.14 8.74
N GLY A 222 -13.32 14.16 9.33
CA GLY A 222 -14.58 13.64 8.81
C GLY A 222 -14.43 12.55 7.74
N LYS A 223 -13.27 11.94 7.58
CA LYS A 223 -13.11 10.75 6.75
C LYS A 223 -13.86 9.58 7.40
N LEU A 224 -14.53 8.76 6.60
CA LEU A 224 -15.16 7.52 7.04
C LEU A 224 -14.26 6.28 6.82
N SER A 225 -13.08 6.50 6.28
CA SER A 225 -12.11 5.48 5.89
C SER A 225 -10.69 5.93 6.26
N LEU A 226 -9.77 5.00 6.52
CA LEU A 226 -8.38 5.26 6.92
C LEU A 226 -8.27 6.26 8.09
N ARG A 227 -9.15 6.13 9.08
CA ARG A 227 -9.26 7.10 10.17
C ARG A 227 -8.07 7.04 11.14
N ALA A 228 -7.41 5.88 11.25
CA ALA A 228 -6.17 5.73 12.03
C ALA A 228 -4.94 6.38 11.37
N SER A 229 -5.06 6.88 10.13
CA SER A 229 -4.00 7.58 9.40
C SER A 229 -4.41 9.03 9.14
N THR A 230 -3.63 9.97 9.66
CA THR A 230 -3.85 11.41 9.46
C THR A 230 -3.64 11.77 7.99
N THR A 231 -4.60 12.55 7.46
CA THR A 231 -4.58 13.03 6.08
C THR A 231 -4.81 14.54 6.08
N GLY A 232 -4.15 15.27 5.21
CA GLY A 232 -4.26 16.71 5.14
C GLY A 232 -4.38 17.28 3.74
N SER A 233 -4.49 18.59 3.71
CA SER A 233 -4.32 19.44 2.53
C SER A 233 -3.05 20.26 2.74
N ILE A 234 -2.30 20.51 1.66
CA ILE A 234 -1.11 21.35 1.67
C ILE A 234 -1.42 22.61 0.86
N SER A 235 -1.13 23.78 1.41
CA SER A 235 -1.13 25.04 0.67
C SER A 235 0.30 25.57 0.57
N LEU A 236 0.64 26.07 -0.62
CA LEU A 236 1.95 26.62 -0.98
C LEU A 236 1.72 28.05 -1.47
N ASP A 237 2.10 29.03 -0.67
CA ASP A 237 1.99 30.44 -0.99
C ASP A 237 3.39 31.05 -1.12
N ASP A 238 3.89 31.09 -2.36
CA ASP A 238 5.21 31.60 -2.70
C ASP A 238 6.36 30.98 -1.86
N VAL A 239 6.30 29.66 -1.66
CA VAL A 239 7.28 28.92 -0.83
C VAL A 239 8.65 28.94 -1.48
N GLN A 240 9.59 29.64 -0.87
CA GLN A 240 10.96 29.78 -1.38
C GLN A 240 11.82 28.59 -0.96
N VAL A 241 12.46 27.94 -1.92
CA VAL A 241 13.39 26.83 -1.69
C VAL A 241 14.68 27.02 -2.51
N GLY A 242 15.78 26.48 -2.02
CA GLY A 242 17.06 26.47 -2.72
C GLY A 242 17.08 25.56 -3.96
N GLU A 243 18.17 25.64 -4.74
CA GLU A 243 18.42 24.71 -5.85
C GLU A 243 18.53 23.26 -5.38
N ASP A 244 19.05 23.06 -4.20
CA ASP A 244 19.25 21.79 -3.50
C ASP A 244 17.95 21.11 -3.10
N ALA A 245 16.82 21.81 -3.12
CA ALA A 245 15.51 21.22 -2.90
C ALA A 245 15.01 20.39 -4.11
N LEU A 246 15.49 20.67 -5.32
CA LEU A 246 15.09 19.95 -6.53
C LEU A 246 15.62 18.51 -6.52
N LEU A 247 14.79 17.54 -6.82
CA LEU A 247 15.22 16.18 -7.16
C LEU A 247 15.80 16.18 -8.58
N PRO A 248 17.13 16.14 -8.76
CA PRO A 248 17.76 16.49 -10.04
C PRO A 248 17.48 15.48 -11.16
N HIS A 249 17.23 14.21 -10.81
CA HIS A 249 17.11 13.12 -11.79
C HIS A 249 15.66 12.81 -12.20
N VAL A 250 14.69 13.65 -11.81
CA VAL A 250 13.29 13.48 -12.21
C VAL A 250 13.07 13.90 -13.67
N GLU A 251 12.37 13.06 -14.45
CA GLU A 251 11.93 13.33 -15.80
C GLU A 251 10.41 13.25 -15.95
N GLY A 252 9.72 14.35 -15.68
CA GLY A 252 8.28 14.48 -15.86
C GLY A 252 7.49 13.48 -14.99
N LEU A 253 6.36 13.00 -15.49
CA LEU A 253 5.47 12.07 -14.80
C LEU A 253 6.09 10.69 -14.48
N LYS A 254 7.20 10.31 -15.13
CA LYS A 254 7.90 9.07 -14.81
C LYS A 254 8.36 9.05 -13.33
N GLY A 255 8.74 10.22 -12.78
CA GLY A 255 9.13 10.36 -11.40
C GLY A 255 8.04 9.88 -10.41
N PRO A 256 6.91 10.60 -10.31
CA PRO A 256 5.85 10.20 -9.38
C PRO A 256 5.24 8.83 -9.71
N PHE A 257 5.19 8.40 -10.98
CA PHE A 257 4.65 7.09 -11.34
C PHE A 257 5.54 5.93 -10.90
N SER A 258 6.87 6.09 -10.86
CA SER A 258 7.74 5.05 -10.29
C SER A 258 7.46 4.84 -8.80
N CYS A 259 7.27 5.94 -8.06
CA CYS A 259 6.90 5.91 -6.64
C CYS A 259 5.55 5.19 -6.43
N LEU A 260 4.54 5.57 -7.23
CA LEU A 260 3.22 4.95 -7.17
C LEU A 260 3.28 3.44 -7.51
N ASN A 261 4.11 3.01 -8.45
CA ASN A 261 4.24 1.59 -8.78
C ASN A 261 4.78 0.78 -7.60
N LYS A 262 5.78 1.31 -6.89
CA LYS A 262 6.32 0.68 -5.67
C LYS A 262 5.25 0.60 -4.57
N ALA A 263 4.53 1.69 -4.33
CA ALA A 263 3.45 1.73 -3.34
C ALA A 263 2.28 0.78 -3.70
N ARG A 264 1.85 0.74 -4.97
CA ARG A 264 0.80 -0.14 -5.48
C ARG A 264 1.12 -1.63 -5.28
N TYR A 265 2.39 -2.00 -5.41
CA TYR A 265 2.83 -3.36 -5.12
C TYR A 265 2.61 -3.69 -3.64
N GLY A 266 3.03 -2.82 -2.71
CA GLY A 266 2.77 -2.98 -1.28
C GLY A 266 1.28 -3.00 -0.93
N ILE A 267 0.45 -2.17 -1.60
CA ILE A 267 -1.01 -2.20 -1.47
C ILE A 267 -1.58 -3.57 -1.85
N SER A 268 -1.06 -4.15 -2.94
CA SER A 268 -1.55 -5.44 -3.44
C SER A 268 -1.37 -6.57 -2.41
N TRP A 269 -0.29 -6.56 -1.65
CA TRP A 269 -0.05 -7.47 -0.54
C TRP A 269 -0.90 -7.13 0.69
N GLY A 270 -0.87 -5.85 1.07
CA GLY A 270 -1.56 -5.39 2.28
C GLY A 270 -3.05 -5.71 2.26
N THR A 271 -3.73 -5.45 1.15
CA THR A 271 -5.16 -5.75 1.00
C THR A 271 -5.49 -7.23 1.16
N LEU A 272 -4.60 -8.13 0.74
CA LEU A 272 -4.76 -9.57 0.98
C LEU A 272 -4.64 -9.88 2.47
N GLY A 273 -3.79 -9.18 3.23
CA GLY A 273 -3.75 -9.28 4.69
C GLY A 273 -5.06 -8.87 5.34
N ALA A 274 -5.65 -7.73 4.92
CA ALA A 274 -6.98 -7.31 5.38
C ALA A 274 -8.08 -8.32 5.01
N ALA A 275 -7.99 -8.92 3.81
CA ALA A 275 -8.91 -9.98 3.37
C ALA A 275 -8.79 -11.24 4.24
N GLU A 276 -7.55 -11.66 4.56
CA GLU A 276 -7.29 -12.79 5.46
C GLU A 276 -7.88 -12.55 6.84
N PHE A 277 -7.68 -11.35 7.41
CA PHE A 277 -8.30 -10.99 8.68
C PHE A 277 -9.83 -11.17 8.61
N CYS A 278 -10.47 -10.58 7.60
CA CYS A 278 -11.92 -10.66 7.43
C CYS A 278 -12.41 -12.11 7.24
N TRP A 279 -11.68 -12.91 6.48
CA TRP A 279 -11.98 -14.33 6.28
C TRP A 279 -11.90 -15.14 7.56
N HIS A 280 -10.79 -15.00 8.32
CA HIS A 280 -10.61 -15.70 9.59
C HIS A 280 -11.64 -15.26 10.64
N ALA A 281 -11.92 -13.96 10.74
CA ALA A 281 -12.95 -13.43 11.65
C ALA A 281 -14.33 -14.01 11.32
N ALA A 282 -14.73 -14.00 10.03
CA ALA A 282 -16.01 -14.56 9.60
C ALA A 282 -16.09 -16.07 9.82
N ARG A 283 -14.99 -16.80 9.58
CA ARG A 283 -14.92 -18.25 9.83
C ARG A 283 -15.10 -18.56 11.31
N SER A 284 -14.34 -17.92 12.20
CA SER A 284 -14.43 -18.13 13.65
C SER A 284 -15.81 -17.79 14.17
N TYR A 285 -16.33 -16.61 13.81
CA TYR A 285 -17.67 -16.19 14.20
C TYR A 285 -18.77 -17.19 13.77
N THR A 286 -18.73 -17.67 12.53
CA THR A 286 -19.78 -18.57 12.02
C THR A 286 -19.67 -19.99 12.56
N LEU A 287 -18.51 -20.44 13.03
CA LEU A 287 -18.34 -21.69 13.76
C LEU A 287 -18.92 -21.62 15.18
N GLU A 288 -18.81 -20.49 15.85
CA GLU A 288 -19.28 -20.29 17.24
C GLU A 288 -20.75 -19.90 17.30
N ARG A 289 -21.19 -18.97 16.45
CA ARG A 289 -22.57 -18.44 16.44
C ARG A 289 -23.57 -19.50 15.99
N LYS A 290 -24.55 -19.78 16.83
CA LYS A 290 -25.62 -20.74 16.54
C LYS A 290 -26.93 -20.01 16.24
N GLN A 291 -27.63 -20.46 15.22
CA GLN A 291 -29.03 -20.18 14.94
C GLN A 291 -29.70 -21.49 14.45
N PHE A 292 -31.00 -21.64 14.71
CA PHE A 292 -31.72 -22.90 14.37
C PHE A 292 -31.01 -24.14 14.97
N ASN A 293 -30.48 -24.01 16.19
CA ASN A 293 -29.78 -25.05 16.98
C ASN A 293 -28.50 -25.62 16.36
N ARG A 294 -27.85 -24.90 15.40
CA ARG A 294 -26.60 -25.32 14.79
C ARG A 294 -25.70 -24.13 14.47
N PRO A 295 -24.37 -24.33 14.33
CA PRO A 295 -23.47 -23.26 13.90
C PRO A 295 -23.89 -22.69 12.54
N LEU A 296 -23.70 -21.37 12.33
CA LEU A 296 -23.94 -20.75 11.03
C LEU A 296 -23.08 -21.38 9.91
N ALA A 297 -21.87 -21.81 10.24
CA ALA A 297 -20.96 -22.49 9.31
C ALA A 297 -21.52 -23.82 8.75
N ALA A 298 -22.55 -24.41 9.38
CA ALA A 298 -23.24 -25.58 8.84
C ALA A 298 -24.20 -25.26 7.66
N ASN A 299 -24.36 -23.96 7.34
CA ASN A 299 -25.19 -23.52 6.22
C ASN A 299 -24.38 -23.52 4.93
N GLN A 300 -24.92 -24.09 3.85
CA GLN A 300 -24.25 -24.15 2.54
C GLN A 300 -23.87 -22.78 1.98
N LEU A 301 -24.72 -21.74 2.18
CA LEU A 301 -24.41 -20.38 1.73
C LEU A 301 -23.24 -19.75 2.48
N ILE A 302 -23.03 -20.12 3.74
CA ILE A 302 -21.85 -19.69 4.53
C ILE A 302 -20.60 -20.42 4.03
N GLN A 303 -20.67 -21.73 3.81
CA GLN A 303 -19.55 -22.51 3.29
C GLN A 303 -19.13 -22.04 1.90
N LEU A 304 -20.07 -21.69 1.02
CA LEU A 304 -19.78 -21.12 -0.29
C LEU A 304 -19.00 -19.81 -0.17
N LYS A 305 -19.45 -18.89 0.70
CA LYS A 305 -18.74 -17.62 0.95
C LYS A 305 -17.32 -17.85 1.46
N LEU A 306 -17.13 -18.79 2.39
CA LEU A 306 -15.80 -19.13 2.91
C LEU A 306 -14.88 -19.73 1.84
N ALA A 307 -15.42 -20.60 0.97
CA ALA A 307 -14.67 -21.18 -0.14
C ALA A 307 -14.25 -20.11 -1.16
N ASP A 308 -15.15 -19.20 -1.53
CA ASP A 308 -14.83 -18.05 -2.41
C ASP A 308 -13.70 -17.20 -1.82
N MET A 309 -13.80 -16.84 -0.52
CA MET A 309 -12.77 -16.02 0.16
C MET A 309 -11.41 -16.70 0.11
N GLN A 310 -11.33 -17.97 0.47
CA GLN A 310 -10.10 -18.79 0.44
C GLN A 310 -9.49 -18.81 -0.96
N THR A 311 -10.32 -19.07 -1.97
CA THR A 311 -9.87 -19.17 -3.37
C THR A 311 -9.24 -17.86 -3.83
N GLU A 312 -9.91 -16.73 -3.63
CA GLU A 312 -9.43 -15.41 -4.08
C GLU A 312 -8.16 -14.97 -3.33
N ILE A 313 -8.09 -15.24 -2.02
CA ILE A 313 -6.90 -14.93 -1.20
C ILE A 313 -5.71 -15.78 -1.67
N GLY A 314 -5.89 -17.11 -1.81
CA GLY A 314 -4.82 -18.01 -2.21
C GLY A 314 -4.24 -17.66 -3.59
N ILE A 315 -5.09 -17.45 -4.59
CA ILE A 315 -4.66 -17.02 -5.93
C ILE A 315 -3.99 -15.64 -5.88
N GLY A 316 -4.57 -14.71 -5.12
CA GLY A 316 -4.03 -13.36 -4.95
C GLY A 316 -2.61 -13.38 -4.38
N LEU A 317 -2.36 -14.14 -3.30
CA LEU A 317 -1.05 -14.27 -2.65
C LEU A 317 0.01 -14.84 -3.62
N GLN A 318 -0.34 -15.85 -4.42
CA GLN A 318 0.59 -16.37 -5.43
C GLN A 318 0.91 -15.34 -6.52
N SER A 319 -0.09 -14.57 -6.95
CA SER A 319 0.09 -13.53 -7.97
C SER A 319 1.04 -12.42 -7.49
N VAL A 320 0.87 -11.93 -6.26
CA VAL A 320 1.73 -10.86 -5.72
C VAL A 320 3.14 -11.37 -5.37
N LEU A 321 3.29 -12.63 -4.95
CA LEU A 321 4.58 -13.27 -4.76
C LEU A 321 5.36 -13.31 -6.07
N GLN A 322 4.72 -13.75 -7.16
CA GLN A 322 5.36 -13.80 -8.47
C GLN A 322 5.76 -12.40 -8.98
N VAL A 323 4.90 -11.38 -8.77
CA VAL A 323 5.22 -10.00 -9.15
C VAL A 323 6.41 -9.47 -8.33
N GLY A 324 6.52 -9.84 -7.04
CA GLY A 324 7.68 -9.47 -6.22
C GLY A 324 8.99 -10.03 -6.75
N ARG A 325 9.00 -11.31 -7.10
CA ARG A 325 10.16 -11.94 -7.72
C ARG A 325 10.58 -11.28 -9.03
N LEU A 326 9.61 -10.94 -9.89
CA LEU A 326 9.87 -10.20 -11.12
C LEU A 326 10.39 -8.78 -10.88
N LEU A 327 9.98 -8.12 -9.80
CA LEU A 327 10.52 -6.82 -9.40
C LEU A 327 11.98 -6.94 -8.96
N ASP A 328 12.31 -7.96 -8.16
CA ASP A 328 13.68 -8.24 -7.70
C ASP A 328 14.61 -8.62 -8.87
N GLU A 329 14.08 -9.26 -9.90
CA GLU A 329 14.78 -9.60 -11.16
C GLU A 329 14.86 -8.42 -12.16
N GLY A 330 14.18 -7.29 -11.90
CA GLY A 330 14.09 -6.17 -12.84
C GLY A 330 13.26 -6.49 -14.10
N ALA A 331 12.40 -7.52 -14.05
CA ALA A 331 11.62 -8.03 -15.17
C ALA A 331 10.12 -7.70 -15.10
N CYS A 332 9.69 -6.85 -14.16
CA CYS A 332 8.29 -6.53 -13.93
C CYS A 332 7.79 -5.38 -14.82
N ALA A 333 6.89 -5.66 -15.74
CA ALA A 333 6.18 -4.63 -16.50
C ALA A 333 5.20 -3.86 -15.57
N PRO A 334 5.05 -2.52 -15.71
CA PRO A 334 4.14 -1.71 -14.90
C PRO A 334 2.68 -2.17 -14.92
N GLU A 335 2.25 -2.78 -16.02
CA GLU A 335 0.90 -3.34 -16.19
C GLU A 335 0.65 -4.51 -15.23
N LEU A 336 1.67 -5.30 -14.88
CA LEU A 336 1.53 -6.37 -13.87
C LEU A 336 1.18 -5.80 -12.50
N ILE A 337 1.76 -4.66 -12.13
CA ILE A 337 1.41 -3.95 -10.89
C ILE A 337 -0.03 -3.47 -10.92
N SER A 338 -0.48 -2.94 -12.07
CA SER A 338 -1.89 -2.56 -12.26
C SER A 338 -2.83 -3.76 -12.14
N LEU A 339 -2.44 -4.92 -12.67
CA LEU A 339 -3.22 -6.16 -12.62
C LEU A 339 -3.40 -6.62 -11.18
N VAL A 340 -2.30 -6.76 -10.41
CA VAL A 340 -2.38 -7.27 -9.03
C VAL A 340 -3.04 -6.26 -8.09
N LYS A 341 -2.77 -4.96 -8.23
CA LYS A 341 -3.43 -3.91 -7.43
C LYS A 341 -4.93 -3.92 -7.64
N ARG A 342 -5.38 -3.92 -8.88
CA ARG A 342 -6.80 -3.98 -9.24
C ARG A 342 -7.46 -5.23 -8.67
N ASN A 343 -6.85 -6.41 -8.88
CA ASN A 343 -7.42 -7.67 -8.40
C ASN A 343 -7.48 -7.73 -6.88
N SER A 344 -6.34 -7.52 -6.20
CA SER A 344 -6.25 -7.66 -4.75
C SER A 344 -7.19 -6.69 -4.02
N CYS A 345 -7.22 -5.40 -4.42
CA CYS A 345 -8.10 -4.40 -3.79
C CYS A 345 -9.59 -4.73 -4.00
N GLY A 346 -9.99 -5.07 -5.23
CA GLY A 346 -11.37 -5.40 -5.54
C GLY A 346 -11.85 -6.65 -4.78
N LYS A 347 -11.03 -7.71 -4.77
CA LYS A 347 -11.35 -8.95 -4.07
C LYS A 347 -11.35 -8.79 -2.55
N ALA A 348 -10.41 -8.05 -2.00
CA ALA A 348 -10.39 -7.76 -0.57
C ALA A 348 -11.65 -7.00 -0.12
N LEU A 349 -12.11 -6.01 -0.90
CA LEU A 349 -13.34 -5.27 -0.63
C LEU A 349 -14.59 -6.19 -0.69
N GLU A 350 -14.68 -7.07 -1.69
CA GLU A 350 -15.75 -8.07 -1.78
C GLU A 350 -15.74 -9.02 -0.57
N ILE A 351 -14.57 -9.48 -0.15
CA ILE A 351 -14.38 -10.35 1.01
C ILE A 351 -14.81 -9.64 2.29
N ALA A 352 -14.40 -8.39 2.49
CA ALA A 352 -14.80 -7.61 3.67
C ALA A 352 -16.33 -7.40 3.73
N ARG A 353 -17.00 -7.16 2.59
CA ARG A 353 -18.47 -7.07 2.51
C ARG A 353 -19.14 -8.38 2.87
N LYS A 354 -18.63 -9.52 2.37
CA LYS A 354 -19.13 -10.86 2.72
C LYS A 354 -18.93 -11.14 4.21
N ALA A 355 -17.75 -10.83 4.77
CA ALA A 355 -17.46 -11.02 6.18
C ALA A 355 -18.39 -10.19 7.07
N ARG A 356 -18.60 -8.91 6.76
CA ARG A 356 -19.55 -8.05 7.46
C ARG A 356 -20.97 -8.64 7.42
N ASP A 357 -21.42 -9.12 6.27
CA ASP A 357 -22.72 -9.76 6.10
C ASP A 357 -22.85 -11.03 6.96
N MET A 358 -21.81 -11.89 6.98
CA MET A 358 -21.79 -13.12 7.75
C MET A 358 -21.86 -12.91 9.28
N HIS A 359 -21.46 -11.74 9.78
CA HIS A 359 -21.61 -11.34 11.18
C HIS A 359 -23.01 -10.83 11.51
N GLY A 360 -23.90 -10.63 10.53
CA GLY A 360 -25.24 -10.08 10.73
C GLY A 360 -25.19 -8.70 11.38
N GLY A 361 -26.05 -8.46 12.41
CA GLY A 361 -26.05 -7.20 13.16
C GLY A 361 -24.71 -6.86 13.83
N ASN A 362 -23.97 -7.86 14.29
CA ASN A 362 -22.65 -7.67 14.90
C ASN A 362 -21.61 -7.15 13.88
N GLY A 363 -21.81 -7.38 12.59
CA GLY A 363 -20.90 -6.96 11.53
C GLY A 363 -20.80 -5.43 11.35
N ILE A 364 -21.67 -4.64 11.99
CA ILE A 364 -21.57 -3.17 11.96
C ILE A 364 -20.94 -2.59 13.25
N SER A 365 -20.66 -3.44 14.23
CA SER A 365 -19.98 -3.03 15.49
C SER A 365 -18.46 -2.98 15.29
N GLU A 366 -17.81 -2.05 15.98
CA GLU A 366 -16.34 -1.94 16.01
C GLU A 366 -15.66 -3.14 16.68
N ASP A 367 -16.37 -3.87 17.56
CA ASP A 367 -15.86 -5.03 18.32
C ASP A 367 -15.36 -6.17 17.41
N TYR A 368 -15.92 -6.26 16.20
CA TYR A 368 -15.59 -7.33 15.25
C TYR A 368 -14.62 -6.90 14.15
N HIS A 369 -14.24 -5.63 14.10
CA HIS A 369 -13.29 -5.02 13.15
C HIS A 369 -13.66 -5.12 11.66
N VAL A 370 -14.54 -6.02 11.25
CA VAL A 370 -14.86 -6.27 9.82
C VAL A 370 -15.44 -5.03 9.14
N MET A 371 -16.22 -4.20 9.84
CA MET A 371 -16.74 -2.94 9.29
C MET A 371 -15.63 -1.91 9.09
N ARG A 372 -14.66 -1.85 10.00
CA ARG A 372 -13.50 -0.96 9.87
C ARG A 372 -12.68 -1.32 8.64
N HIS A 373 -12.38 -2.61 8.43
CA HIS A 373 -11.70 -3.08 7.21
C HIS A 373 -12.51 -2.77 5.95
N LEU A 374 -13.82 -2.99 5.98
CA LEU A 374 -14.70 -2.65 4.85
C LEU A 374 -14.59 -1.18 4.48
N MET A 375 -14.74 -0.28 5.46
CA MET A 375 -14.63 1.17 5.22
C MET A 375 -13.24 1.56 4.70
N ASN A 376 -12.17 1.00 5.26
CA ASN A 376 -10.81 1.26 4.80
C ASN A 376 -10.58 0.81 3.36
N LEU A 377 -11.05 -0.38 3.00
CA LEU A 377 -10.88 -0.95 1.68
C LEU A 377 -11.62 -0.20 0.58
N GLU A 378 -12.69 0.56 0.88
CA GLU A 378 -13.31 1.49 -0.09
C GLU A 378 -12.31 2.56 -0.56
N THR A 379 -11.51 3.12 0.36
CA THR A 379 -10.43 4.06 -0.03
C THR A 379 -9.29 3.33 -0.74
N VAL A 380 -8.88 2.17 -0.25
CA VAL A 380 -7.77 1.41 -0.85
C VAL A 380 -8.08 0.99 -2.29
N ASN A 381 -9.34 0.66 -2.59
CA ASN A 381 -9.80 0.39 -3.95
C ASN A 381 -9.83 1.64 -4.84
N THR A 382 -9.84 2.85 -4.23
CA THR A 382 -9.99 4.14 -4.93
C THR A 382 -8.67 4.85 -5.18
N TYR A 383 -7.77 4.92 -4.18
CA TYR A 383 -6.54 5.72 -4.27
C TYR A 383 -5.44 5.05 -5.11
N GLU A 384 -4.38 5.82 -5.42
CA GLU A 384 -3.21 5.40 -6.20
C GLU A 384 -3.57 4.78 -7.55
N GLY A 385 -4.55 5.35 -8.20
CA GLY A 385 -5.24 4.80 -9.35
C GLY A 385 -6.49 4.03 -8.91
N THR A 386 -7.66 4.47 -9.37
CA THR A 386 -8.90 3.77 -9.10
C THR A 386 -8.92 2.39 -9.73
N HIS A 387 -9.81 1.52 -9.25
CA HIS A 387 -10.04 0.21 -9.86
C HIS A 387 -10.26 0.29 -11.38
N ASP A 388 -10.96 1.35 -11.84
CA ASP A 388 -11.24 1.58 -13.26
C ASP A 388 -10.03 2.13 -14.02
N VAL A 389 -9.24 3.03 -13.41
CA VAL A 389 -7.97 3.51 -14.02
C VAL A 389 -7.04 2.35 -14.32
N HIS A 390 -6.91 1.39 -13.41
CA HIS A 390 -6.12 0.18 -13.65
C HIS A 390 -6.71 -0.70 -14.75
N ALA A 391 -8.06 -0.78 -14.86
CA ALA A 391 -8.71 -1.48 -15.97
C ALA A 391 -8.39 -0.82 -17.32
N LEU A 392 -8.38 0.52 -17.39
CA LEU A 392 -8.03 1.25 -18.60
C LEU A 392 -6.55 1.05 -19.01
N ILE A 393 -5.63 1.00 -18.02
CA ILE A 393 -4.21 0.66 -18.28
C ILE A 393 -4.09 -0.73 -18.92
N LEU A 394 -4.77 -1.73 -18.35
CA LEU A 394 -4.77 -3.10 -18.86
C LEU A 394 -5.46 -3.23 -20.21
N GLY A 395 -6.57 -2.50 -20.41
CA GLY A 395 -7.30 -2.44 -21.67
C GLY A 395 -6.42 -1.88 -22.80
N ARG A 396 -5.70 -0.79 -22.54
CA ARG A 396 -4.73 -0.23 -23.47
C ARG A 396 -3.61 -1.22 -23.81
N ALA A 397 -3.07 -1.91 -22.81
CA ALA A 397 -2.00 -2.89 -23.02
C ALA A 397 -2.43 -4.04 -23.95
N GLN A 398 -3.71 -4.45 -23.88
CA GLN A 398 -4.27 -5.53 -24.71
C GLN A 398 -4.66 -5.07 -26.13
N THR A 399 -5.17 -3.85 -26.26
CA THR A 399 -5.80 -3.36 -27.50
C THR A 399 -4.94 -2.38 -28.30
N GLY A 400 -3.93 -1.78 -27.65
CA GLY A 400 -3.15 -0.66 -28.22
C GLY A 400 -3.92 0.67 -28.23
N LEU A 401 -5.21 0.70 -27.83
CA LEU A 401 -6.06 1.89 -27.90
C LEU A 401 -6.02 2.67 -26.59
N GLN A 402 -5.86 4.00 -26.70
CA GLN A 402 -5.82 4.92 -25.57
C GLN A 402 -7.24 5.28 -25.11
N SER A 403 -7.57 5.03 -23.84
CA SER A 403 -8.89 5.32 -23.28
C SER A 403 -8.97 6.64 -22.50
N PHE A 404 -7.79 7.24 -22.18
CA PHE A 404 -7.71 8.47 -21.36
C PHE A 404 -7.82 9.75 -22.18
N THR A 405 -7.63 9.72 -23.48
CA THR A 405 -7.69 10.88 -24.38
C THR A 405 -8.85 10.72 -25.35
N GLY A 406 -9.63 11.78 -25.53
CA GLY A 406 -10.78 11.77 -26.45
C GLY A 406 -10.43 11.73 -27.96
N ALA A 407 -9.16 11.75 -28.33
CA ALA A 407 -8.74 11.57 -29.71
C ALA A 407 -8.52 10.07 -29.97
N LEU A 408 -9.41 9.45 -30.72
CA LEU A 408 -9.14 8.18 -31.37
C LEU A 408 -7.98 8.39 -32.35
N PRO A 409 -6.95 7.52 -32.38
CA PRO A 409 -6.02 7.54 -33.49
C PRO A 409 -6.85 7.35 -34.79
N ASN A 410 -6.56 8.14 -35.82
CA ASN A 410 -7.12 7.92 -37.12
C ASN A 410 -6.78 6.49 -37.55
N LEU A 411 -7.80 5.64 -37.58
CA LEU A 411 -7.71 4.29 -38.11
C LEU A 411 -7.47 4.35 -39.61
#